data_fef9cdc1c9e6c1f366c88f4f545e07cb
#
_entry.id   fef9cdc1c9e6c1f366c88f4f545e07cb
#
_cell.length_a   1.000
_cell.length_b   1.000
_cell.length_c   1.000
_cell.angle_alpha   90.00
_cell.angle_beta   90.00
_cell.angle_gamma   90.00
#
_symmetry.space_group_name_H-M   'P 1'
#
loop_
_entity.id
_entity.type
_entity.pdbx_description
1 polymer ?
#
loop_
_entity_poly.entity_id
_entity_poly.type
_entity_poly.pdbx_seq_one_letter_code
_entity_poly.pdbx_strand_id
1 'polypeptide(L)'
;YLSWKGGEIEIDTLGCKMIPIFNLNGKKIKPFHEPDWLNDNSDDFNSLPGILQNLKGEFPCVPFGINSPIEDITDSWKTSYSVEPYIVNEPHGYSSNKNWELIEKKSNKLEFKINYPENDLVDHLIRTIEVQDDVPNNIFCTLQIHVKEDCELPIGLHPMFRIPKKMSKIKINPGNFKFGLNYPGLVLKDKTLGAIGREFTSLDKVEGFDGNTIDLSQPPFDGNFEDLFQLCGIDGNMSLENFEENYKFNFSWNPNH
;
A
#
# COMPACT_ATOMS: atom_id res chain seq x y z
N TYR A 1 -11.13 -17.92 0.67
CA TYR A 1 -9.83 -18.57 0.87
C TYR A 1 -9.37 -19.26 -0.40
N LEU A 2 -8.06 -19.15 -0.65
CA LEU A 2 -7.31 -19.89 -1.67
C LEU A 2 -6.15 -20.59 -0.97
N SER A 3 -5.98 -21.89 -1.20
CA SER A 3 -4.87 -22.67 -0.61
C SER A 3 -4.06 -23.33 -1.71
N TRP A 4 -2.75 -23.33 -1.57
CA TRP A 4 -1.83 -23.95 -2.52
C TRP A 4 -0.60 -24.52 -1.76
N LYS A 5 0.32 -25.13 -2.47
CA LYS A 5 1.54 -25.73 -1.87
C LYS A 5 2.36 -24.75 -1.02
N GLY A 6 2.40 -23.46 -1.41
CA GLY A 6 3.20 -22.43 -0.74
C GLY A 6 2.49 -21.74 0.43
N GLY A 7 1.19 -21.98 0.64
CA GLY A 7 0.46 -21.32 1.72
C GLY A 7 -1.04 -21.24 1.54
N GLU A 8 -1.60 -20.20 2.11
CA GLU A 8 -3.03 -19.87 2.04
C GLU A 8 -3.22 -18.36 1.93
N ILE A 9 -4.29 -17.92 1.28
CA ILE A 9 -4.69 -16.51 1.16
C ILE A 9 -6.11 -16.38 1.68
N GLU A 10 -6.29 -15.53 2.65
CA GLU A 10 -7.60 -15.00 3.03
C GLU A 10 -7.88 -13.73 2.22
N ILE A 11 -9.11 -13.58 1.76
CA ILE A 11 -9.58 -12.35 1.14
C ILE A 11 -10.77 -11.83 1.94
N ASP A 12 -10.64 -10.62 2.44
CA ASP A 12 -11.76 -9.84 2.93
C ASP A 12 -12.41 -9.10 1.75
N THR A 13 -13.70 -9.32 1.52
CA THR A 13 -14.41 -8.70 0.39
C THR A 13 -14.53 -7.20 0.52
N LEU A 14 -14.51 -6.65 1.74
CA LEU A 14 -14.45 -5.21 1.96
C LEU A 14 -13.08 -4.68 1.55
N GLY A 15 -13.02 -3.99 0.40
CA GLY A 15 -11.77 -3.50 -0.20
C GLY A 15 -10.96 -4.59 -0.92
N CYS A 16 -11.47 -5.81 -1.05
CA CYS A 16 -10.77 -6.96 -1.63
C CYS A 16 -9.37 -7.16 -1.01
N LYS A 17 -9.29 -7.07 0.32
CA LYS A 17 -8.01 -7.11 1.05
C LYS A 17 -7.41 -8.50 1.05
N MET A 18 -6.20 -8.62 0.56
CA MET A 18 -5.45 -9.87 0.48
C MET A 18 -4.56 -10.06 1.70
N ILE A 19 -4.69 -11.18 2.39
CA ILE A 19 -3.94 -11.53 3.60
C ILE A 19 -3.27 -12.89 3.38
N PRO A 20 -2.05 -12.92 2.81
CA PRO A 20 -1.34 -14.16 2.55
C PRO A 20 -0.63 -14.70 3.81
N ILE A 21 -0.61 -16.01 3.90
CA ILE A 21 0.17 -16.78 4.88
C ILE A 21 1.04 -17.76 4.10
N PHE A 22 2.35 -17.53 4.09
CA PHE A 22 3.30 -18.39 3.39
C PHE A 22 3.84 -19.49 4.29
N ASN A 23 4.05 -20.67 3.71
CA ASN A 23 4.75 -21.78 4.35
C ASN A 23 6.21 -21.79 3.92
N LEU A 24 7.10 -21.20 4.71
CA LEU A 24 8.52 -21.14 4.43
C LEU A 24 9.31 -21.99 5.42
N ASN A 25 10.01 -23.01 4.94
CA ASN A 25 10.85 -23.89 5.76
C ASN A 25 10.14 -24.44 7.02
N GLY A 26 8.86 -24.82 6.86
CA GLY A 26 8.03 -25.35 7.95
C GLY A 26 7.48 -24.29 8.91
N LYS A 27 7.65 -23.01 8.62
CA LYS A 27 7.08 -21.90 9.40
C LYS A 27 6.00 -21.19 8.60
N LYS A 28 4.93 -20.78 9.27
CA LYS A 28 3.92 -19.87 8.71
C LYS A 28 4.40 -18.44 8.86
N ILE A 29 4.53 -17.72 7.74
CA ILE A 29 4.93 -16.32 7.68
C ILE A 29 3.73 -15.48 7.24
N LYS A 30 3.37 -14.49 8.04
CA LYS A 30 2.38 -13.46 7.74
C LYS A 30 3.10 -12.13 7.50
N PRO A 31 3.41 -11.74 6.26
CA PRO A 31 4.20 -10.52 6.00
C PRO A 31 3.40 -9.24 6.24
N PHE A 32 2.07 -9.30 6.11
CA PHE A 32 1.22 -8.12 6.24
C PHE A 32 0.71 -7.93 7.65
N HIS A 33 0.47 -6.69 7.98
CA HIS A 33 -0.05 -6.26 9.27
C HIS A 33 -1.56 -6.53 9.37
N GLU A 34 -1.95 -7.00 10.53
CA GLU A 34 -3.33 -7.06 10.99
C GLU A 34 -3.37 -6.30 12.33
N PRO A 35 -4.08 -5.17 12.44
CA PRO A 35 -4.08 -4.38 13.66
C PRO A 35 -4.85 -5.08 14.80
N ASP A 36 -4.39 -4.84 16.02
CA ASP A 36 -4.97 -5.45 17.23
C ASP A 36 -6.41 -5.00 17.49
N TRP A 37 -6.81 -3.84 16.93
CA TRP A 37 -8.15 -3.26 17.12
C TRP A 37 -9.24 -3.79 16.18
N LEU A 38 -8.95 -4.73 15.28
CA LEU A 38 -9.97 -5.32 14.38
C LEU A 38 -11.16 -5.95 15.11
N ASN A 39 -11.02 -6.24 16.40
CA ASN A 39 -12.07 -6.78 17.25
C ASN A 39 -12.63 -5.74 18.26
N ASP A 40 -12.24 -4.48 18.14
CA ASP A 40 -12.78 -3.41 18.96
C ASP A 40 -14.21 -3.08 18.46
N ASN A 41 -15.15 -3.00 19.38
CA ASN A 41 -16.55 -2.65 19.13
C ASN A 41 -16.95 -1.39 19.92
N SER A 42 -15.96 -0.59 20.36
CA SER A 42 -16.23 0.67 21.04
C SER A 42 -16.88 1.69 20.12
N ASP A 43 -17.61 2.65 20.71
CA ASP A 43 -18.22 3.75 19.94
C ASP A 43 -17.14 4.59 19.25
N ASP A 44 -15.99 4.78 19.88
CA ASP A 44 -14.84 5.48 19.29
C ASP A 44 -14.34 4.77 18.04
N PHE A 45 -14.15 3.45 18.09
CA PHE A 45 -13.75 2.66 16.93
C PHE A 45 -14.80 2.71 15.81
N ASN A 46 -16.08 2.55 16.14
CA ASN A 46 -17.18 2.58 15.18
C ASN A 46 -17.36 3.97 14.53
N SER A 47 -16.83 5.03 15.13
CA SER A 47 -16.82 6.38 14.58
C SER A 47 -15.72 6.64 13.56
N LEU A 48 -14.69 5.79 13.51
CA LEU A 48 -13.59 5.93 12.54
C LEU A 48 -14.09 5.75 11.11
N PRO A 49 -13.44 6.39 10.11
CA PRO A 49 -13.66 6.08 8.70
C PRO A 49 -13.52 4.58 8.43
N GLY A 50 -14.37 4.01 7.58
CA GLY A 50 -14.46 2.57 7.33
C GLY A 50 -13.12 1.91 6.97
N ILE A 51 -12.26 2.62 6.23
CA ILE A 51 -10.92 2.13 5.91
C ILE A 51 -10.04 1.99 7.16
N LEU A 52 -10.12 2.91 8.12
CA LEU A 52 -9.34 2.85 9.36
C LEU A 52 -9.82 1.73 10.30
N GLN A 53 -11.11 1.43 10.26
CA GLN A 53 -11.65 0.28 11.00
C GLN A 53 -11.10 -1.06 10.50
N ASN A 54 -10.71 -1.14 9.23
CA ASN A 54 -10.32 -2.38 8.58
C ASN A 54 -8.98 -2.27 7.82
N LEU A 55 -8.00 -1.59 8.41
CA LEU A 55 -6.64 -1.48 7.87
C LEU A 55 -5.87 -2.79 8.06
N LYS A 56 -5.86 -3.66 7.04
CA LYS A 56 -5.12 -4.94 7.06
C LYS A 56 -4.74 -5.38 5.66
N GLY A 57 -3.71 -6.22 5.57
CA GLY A 57 -3.36 -6.90 4.33
C GLY A 57 -2.84 -5.97 3.22
N GLU A 58 -3.24 -6.24 2.00
CA GLU A 58 -2.96 -5.43 0.82
C GLU A 58 -4.24 -5.27 -0.01
N PHE A 59 -4.51 -4.07 -0.52
CA PHE A 59 -5.73 -3.75 -1.25
C PHE A 59 -5.52 -2.72 -2.36
N PRO A 60 -6.36 -2.75 -3.43
CA PRO A 60 -6.31 -1.77 -4.51
C PRO A 60 -7.00 -0.46 -4.12
N CYS A 61 -6.37 0.65 -4.50
CA CYS A 61 -6.86 2.01 -4.32
C CYS A 61 -7.12 2.64 -5.68
N VAL A 62 -8.38 2.84 -6.04
CA VAL A 62 -8.79 3.48 -7.28
C VAL A 62 -9.95 4.44 -7.00
N PRO A 63 -9.70 5.76 -7.04
CA PRO A 63 -8.39 6.41 -7.07
C PRO A 63 -7.61 6.26 -5.76
N PHE A 64 -6.28 6.41 -5.84
CA PHE A 64 -5.43 6.44 -4.64
C PHE A 64 -5.41 7.83 -4.01
N GLY A 65 -5.32 7.90 -2.68
CA GLY A 65 -5.09 9.12 -1.93
C GLY A 65 -6.26 9.57 -1.08
N ILE A 66 -6.14 10.78 -0.57
CA ILE A 66 -7.17 11.50 0.20
C ILE A 66 -7.21 12.95 -0.27
N ASN A 67 -8.36 13.60 -0.12
CA ASN A 67 -8.44 15.05 -0.30
C ASN A 67 -7.91 15.74 0.96
N SER A 68 -6.65 16.13 0.90
CA SER A 68 -6.02 16.93 1.95
C SER A 68 -5.28 18.08 1.27
N PRO A 69 -5.89 19.25 1.14
CA PRO A 69 -5.26 20.40 0.54
C PRO A 69 -4.02 20.78 1.37
N ILE A 70 -2.89 20.96 0.70
CA ILE A 70 -1.65 21.44 1.28
C ILE A 70 -1.45 22.84 0.74
N GLU A 71 -1.38 23.84 1.62
CA GLU A 71 -1.32 25.25 1.23
C GLU A 71 0.02 25.61 0.60
N ASP A 72 1.13 25.11 1.14
CA ASP A 72 2.49 25.45 0.73
C ASP A 72 3.23 24.25 0.11
N ILE A 73 2.79 23.79 -1.06
CA ILE A 73 3.46 22.72 -1.79
C ILE A 73 4.75 23.24 -2.44
N THR A 74 5.88 22.58 -2.20
CA THR A 74 7.14 22.87 -2.87
C THR A 74 7.07 22.57 -4.37
N ASP A 75 7.94 23.19 -5.17
CA ASP A 75 7.94 23.02 -6.64
C ASP A 75 8.19 21.57 -7.06
N SER A 76 8.94 20.80 -6.27
CA SER A 76 9.18 19.36 -6.48
C SER A 76 7.91 18.50 -6.43
N TRP A 77 6.91 18.95 -5.67
CA TRP A 77 5.62 18.30 -5.56
C TRP A 77 4.58 18.82 -6.54
N LYS A 78 4.86 19.94 -7.20
CA LYS A 78 3.99 20.46 -8.23
C LYS A 78 4.19 19.66 -9.51
N THR A 79 3.12 19.12 -10.02
CA THR A 79 3.11 18.43 -11.32
C THR A 79 2.37 19.31 -12.33
N SER A 80 2.72 19.14 -13.62
CA SER A 80 1.93 19.72 -14.69
C SER A 80 0.73 18.81 -14.93
N TYR A 81 -0.45 19.25 -14.56
CA TYR A 81 -1.70 18.56 -14.87
C TYR A 81 -2.21 19.00 -16.22
N SER A 82 -2.61 18.05 -17.06
CA SER A 82 -3.32 18.30 -18.30
C SER A 82 -4.85 18.34 -18.12
N VAL A 83 -5.32 17.87 -16.97
CA VAL A 83 -6.74 17.77 -16.62
C VAL A 83 -6.97 18.28 -15.20
N GLU A 84 -8.21 18.62 -14.89
CA GLU A 84 -8.60 18.96 -13.50
C GLU A 84 -8.34 17.80 -12.56
N PRO A 85 -7.81 18.05 -11.35
CA PRO A 85 -7.54 17.02 -10.37
C PRO A 85 -8.81 16.23 -10.03
N TYR A 86 -8.70 14.90 -10.00
CA TYR A 86 -9.80 14.05 -9.56
C TYR A 86 -10.04 14.22 -8.05
N ILE A 87 -11.31 14.44 -7.68
CA ILE A 87 -11.70 14.56 -6.27
C ILE A 87 -11.91 13.17 -5.69
N VAL A 88 -11.11 12.80 -4.70
CA VAL A 88 -11.25 11.54 -3.96
C VAL A 88 -12.30 11.71 -2.86
N ASN A 89 -13.50 11.20 -3.06
CA ASN A 89 -14.61 11.36 -2.11
C ASN A 89 -14.46 10.53 -0.82
N GLU A 90 -13.80 9.36 -0.91
CA GLU A 90 -13.53 8.48 0.22
C GLU A 90 -12.01 8.19 0.27
N PRO A 91 -11.37 8.13 1.44
CA PRO A 91 -9.95 7.82 1.55
C PRO A 91 -9.60 6.55 0.77
N HIS A 92 -8.58 6.63 -0.10
CA HIS A 92 -8.12 5.56 -0.99
C HIS A 92 -9.17 5.02 -1.98
N GLY A 93 -10.23 5.80 -2.23
CA GLY A 93 -11.22 5.57 -3.27
C GLY A 93 -12.29 4.54 -2.95
N TYR A 94 -13.22 4.41 -3.89
CA TYR A 94 -14.38 3.54 -3.77
C TYR A 94 -13.99 2.06 -3.60
N SER A 95 -12.99 1.60 -4.35
CA SER A 95 -12.52 0.21 -4.31
C SER A 95 -12.08 -0.26 -2.93
N SER A 96 -11.48 0.62 -2.13
CA SER A 96 -10.95 0.28 -0.80
C SER A 96 -12.03 0.24 0.28
N ASN A 97 -13.19 0.87 0.04
CA ASN A 97 -14.23 1.12 1.03
C ASN A 97 -15.52 0.33 0.81
N LYS A 98 -15.61 -0.44 -0.28
CA LYS A 98 -16.83 -1.20 -0.63
C LYS A 98 -16.54 -2.68 -0.79
N ASN A 99 -17.62 -3.48 -0.70
CA ASN A 99 -17.53 -4.92 -0.90
C ASN A 99 -17.38 -5.27 -2.38
N TRP A 100 -16.44 -6.16 -2.67
CA TRP A 100 -16.24 -6.78 -3.97
C TRP A 100 -16.99 -8.10 -4.06
N GLU A 101 -17.50 -8.41 -5.24
CA GLU A 101 -18.16 -9.67 -5.55
C GLU A 101 -17.14 -10.69 -6.05
N LEU A 102 -17.17 -11.91 -5.50
CA LEU A 102 -16.40 -13.03 -6.03
C LEU A 102 -17.11 -13.57 -7.29
N ILE A 103 -16.51 -13.38 -8.46
CA ILE A 103 -17.08 -13.78 -9.75
C ILE A 103 -16.52 -15.10 -10.29
N GLU A 104 -15.31 -15.49 -9.89
CA GLU A 104 -14.73 -16.78 -10.23
C GLU A 104 -13.90 -17.35 -9.09
N LYS A 105 -14.03 -18.65 -8.85
CA LYS A 105 -13.17 -19.41 -7.93
C LYS A 105 -12.74 -20.72 -8.59
N LYS A 106 -11.41 -20.88 -8.75
CA LYS A 106 -10.74 -22.12 -9.16
C LYS A 106 -9.81 -22.60 -8.06
N SER A 107 -9.20 -23.77 -8.23
CA SER A 107 -8.23 -24.31 -7.25
C SER A 107 -7.01 -23.41 -7.02
N ASN A 108 -6.63 -22.63 -8.04
CA ASN A 108 -5.42 -21.78 -8.05
C ASN A 108 -5.70 -20.31 -8.35
N LYS A 109 -6.99 -19.90 -8.48
CA LYS A 109 -7.38 -18.55 -8.89
C LYS A 109 -8.64 -18.09 -8.18
N LEU A 110 -8.63 -16.82 -7.76
CA LEU A 110 -9.83 -16.06 -7.36
C LEU A 110 -9.94 -14.83 -8.25
N GLU A 111 -11.15 -14.48 -8.63
CA GLU A 111 -11.45 -13.27 -9.38
C GLU A 111 -12.61 -12.53 -8.74
N PHE A 112 -12.39 -11.25 -8.47
CA PHE A 112 -13.35 -10.37 -7.84
C PHE A 112 -13.68 -9.20 -8.75
N LYS A 113 -14.92 -8.70 -8.65
CA LYS A 113 -15.41 -7.53 -9.38
C LYS A 113 -16.04 -6.53 -8.43
N ILE A 114 -15.87 -5.24 -8.74
CA ILE A 114 -16.63 -4.14 -8.13
C ILE A 114 -17.12 -3.20 -9.21
N ASN A 115 -18.41 -2.87 -9.22
CA ASN A 115 -18.99 -1.87 -10.09
C ASN A 115 -19.00 -0.52 -9.36
N TYR A 116 -18.64 0.55 -10.06
CA TYR A 116 -18.67 1.91 -9.54
C TYR A 116 -20.03 2.57 -9.75
N PRO A 117 -20.35 3.66 -9.04
CA PRO A 117 -21.54 4.46 -9.28
C PRO A 117 -21.65 4.92 -10.74
N GLU A 118 -22.88 5.13 -11.20
CA GLU A 118 -23.14 5.50 -12.60
C GLU A 118 -22.47 6.81 -13.01
N ASN A 119 -22.33 7.74 -12.07
CA ASN A 119 -21.71 9.07 -12.28
C ASN A 119 -20.18 9.09 -12.03
N ASP A 120 -19.55 7.94 -11.79
CA ASP A 120 -18.10 7.85 -11.64
C ASP A 120 -17.42 7.68 -13.02
N LEU A 121 -16.16 8.14 -13.15
CA LEU A 121 -15.34 7.92 -14.35
C LEU A 121 -14.96 6.44 -14.52
N VAL A 122 -14.76 5.74 -13.42
CA VAL A 122 -14.53 4.29 -13.41
C VAL A 122 -15.86 3.59 -13.60
N ASP A 123 -15.92 2.62 -14.49
CA ASP A 123 -17.08 1.74 -14.68
C ASP A 123 -17.03 0.57 -13.70
N HIS A 124 -15.98 -0.22 -13.76
CA HIS A 124 -15.75 -1.33 -12.85
C HIS A 124 -14.29 -1.73 -12.78
N LEU A 125 -13.94 -2.47 -11.74
CA LEU A 125 -12.66 -3.13 -11.59
C LEU A 125 -12.83 -4.64 -11.55
N ILE A 126 -11.82 -5.35 -12.08
CA ILE A 126 -11.67 -6.80 -11.90
C ILE A 126 -10.30 -7.05 -11.29
N ARG A 127 -10.26 -7.76 -10.16
CA ARG A 127 -9.02 -8.17 -9.50
C ARG A 127 -8.89 -9.67 -9.56
N THR A 128 -7.78 -10.14 -10.15
CA THR A 128 -7.42 -11.56 -10.21
C THR A 128 -6.25 -11.83 -9.27
N ILE A 129 -6.34 -12.88 -8.47
CA ILE A 129 -5.31 -13.38 -7.56
C ILE A 129 -5.04 -14.83 -7.94
N GLU A 130 -3.82 -15.14 -8.37
CA GLU A 130 -3.42 -16.47 -8.83
C GLU A 130 -2.17 -16.97 -8.08
N VAL A 131 -2.12 -18.28 -7.89
CA VAL A 131 -0.99 -19.01 -7.31
C VAL A 131 -0.62 -20.18 -8.21
N GLN A 132 0.64 -20.63 -8.14
CA GLN A 132 1.16 -21.72 -8.94
C GLN A 132 2.01 -22.64 -8.07
N ASP A 133 1.84 -23.96 -8.18
CA ASP A 133 2.54 -24.94 -7.34
C ASP A 133 4.02 -25.12 -7.72
N ASP A 134 4.40 -24.76 -8.94
CA ASP A 134 5.80 -24.78 -9.42
C ASP A 134 6.61 -23.58 -8.93
N VAL A 135 5.95 -22.48 -8.60
CA VAL A 135 6.54 -21.28 -7.95
C VAL A 135 5.79 -20.94 -6.65
N PRO A 136 5.84 -21.85 -5.64
CA PRO A 136 4.93 -21.82 -4.50
C PRO A 136 5.07 -20.60 -3.60
N ASN A 137 6.14 -19.83 -3.73
CA ASN A 137 6.35 -18.62 -2.94
C ASN A 137 5.87 -17.34 -3.65
N ASN A 138 5.21 -17.47 -4.81
CA ASN A 138 4.73 -16.34 -5.60
C ASN A 138 3.20 -16.26 -5.55
N ILE A 139 2.70 -15.03 -5.49
CA ILE A 139 1.30 -14.67 -5.72
C ILE A 139 1.29 -13.68 -6.88
N PHE A 140 0.46 -13.96 -7.88
CA PHE A 140 0.29 -13.10 -9.05
C PHE A 140 -1.02 -12.32 -8.89
N CYS A 141 -0.93 -10.99 -8.95
CA CYS A 141 -2.08 -10.12 -8.86
C CYS A 141 -2.22 -9.30 -10.15
N THR A 142 -3.43 -9.26 -10.69
CA THR A 142 -3.79 -8.40 -11.81
C THR A 142 -4.96 -7.53 -11.40
N LEU A 143 -4.89 -6.24 -11.70
CA LEU A 143 -5.98 -5.30 -11.55
C LEU A 143 -6.33 -4.74 -12.93
N GLN A 144 -7.55 -5.02 -13.40
CA GLN A 144 -8.10 -4.44 -14.63
C GLN A 144 -9.00 -3.27 -14.22
N ILE A 145 -8.77 -2.12 -14.84
CA ILE A 145 -9.52 -0.90 -14.58
C ILE A 145 -10.28 -0.55 -15.86
N HIS A 146 -11.60 -0.58 -15.80
CA HIS A 146 -12.48 -0.22 -16.90
C HIS A 146 -13.04 1.18 -16.64
N VAL A 147 -12.74 2.10 -17.56
CA VAL A 147 -13.17 3.50 -17.48
C VAL A 147 -14.22 3.78 -18.55
N LYS A 148 -15.11 4.75 -18.28
CA LYS A 148 -16.17 5.14 -19.21
C LYS A 148 -15.69 6.08 -20.31
N GLU A 149 -14.61 6.80 -20.04
CA GLU A 149 -13.96 7.74 -20.96
C GLU A 149 -12.47 7.88 -20.61
N ASP A 150 -11.69 8.45 -21.49
CA ASP A 150 -10.27 8.73 -21.25
C ASP A 150 -10.11 9.65 -20.04
N CYS A 151 -9.30 9.24 -19.08
CA CYS A 151 -9.09 9.99 -17.85
C CYS A 151 -7.70 9.72 -17.26
N GLU A 152 -7.26 10.59 -16.35
CA GLU A 152 -6.06 10.43 -15.55
C GLU A 152 -6.47 10.25 -14.09
N LEU A 153 -6.09 9.12 -13.48
CA LEU A 153 -6.40 8.78 -12.09
C LEU A 153 -5.15 8.34 -11.34
N PRO A 154 -4.94 8.80 -10.11
CA PRO A 154 -3.96 8.18 -9.23
C PRO A 154 -4.45 6.78 -8.85
N ILE A 155 -3.65 5.77 -9.12
CA ILE A 155 -3.96 4.39 -8.74
C ILE A 155 -2.83 3.81 -7.91
N GLY A 156 -3.13 2.87 -7.02
CA GLY A 156 -2.12 2.23 -6.20
C GLY A 156 -2.58 0.91 -5.62
N LEU A 157 -1.60 0.16 -5.13
CA LEU A 157 -1.79 -0.95 -4.22
C LEU A 157 -1.30 -0.50 -2.84
N HIS A 158 -2.02 -0.85 -1.80
CA HIS A 158 -1.72 -0.44 -0.42
C HIS A 158 -1.31 -1.64 0.44
N PRO A 159 -0.05 -2.12 0.33
CA PRO A 159 0.44 -3.19 1.19
C PRO A 159 0.81 -2.64 2.56
N MET A 160 0.29 -3.24 3.60
CA MET A 160 0.59 -2.91 4.98
C MET A 160 1.51 -3.96 5.57
N PHE A 161 2.80 -3.66 5.70
CA PHE A 161 3.76 -4.60 6.24
C PHE A 161 3.76 -4.65 7.75
N ARG A 162 3.93 -5.85 8.29
CA ARG A 162 4.19 -6.05 9.70
C ARG A 162 5.65 -5.75 10.01
N ILE A 163 5.87 -4.71 10.82
CA ILE A 163 7.20 -4.28 11.24
C ILE A 163 7.48 -4.79 12.66
N PRO A 164 8.61 -5.49 12.92
CA PRO A 164 9.04 -5.86 14.26
C PRO A 164 9.22 -4.64 15.15
N LYS A 165 8.93 -4.79 16.45
CA LYS A 165 9.12 -3.70 17.42
C LYS A 165 10.60 -3.35 17.68
N LYS A 166 11.51 -4.27 17.38
CA LYS A 166 12.96 -4.08 17.59
C LYS A 166 13.58 -3.37 16.39
N MET A 167 14.39 -2.36 16.66
CA MET A 167 15.16 -1.64 15.64
C MET A 167 16.12 -2.56 14.87
N SER A 168 16.47 -2.16 13.66
CA SER A 168 17.42 -2.86 12.78
C SER A 168 17.02 -4.31 12.45
N LYS A 169 15.73 -4.63 12.49
CA LYS A 169 15.20 -5.95 12.11
C LYS A 169 14.52 -5.96 10.74
N ILE A 170 14.35 -4.80 10.14
CA ILE A 170 13.83 -4.64 8.78
C ILE A 170 14.86 -3.91 7.93
N LYS A 171 14.97 -4.32 6.67
CA LYS A 171 15.67 -3.58 5.62
C LYS A 171 14.75 -3.42 4.43
N ILE A 172 14.47 -2.17 4.05
CA ILE A 172 13.75 -1.83 2.83
C ILE A 172 14.77 -1.55 1.72
N ASN A 173 14.60 -2.22 0.59
CA ASN A 173 15.33 -1.92 -0.63
C ASN A 173 14.30 -1.58 -1.72
N PRO A 174 14.20 -0.31 -2.15
CA PRO A 174 13.22 0.11 -3.14
C PRO A 174 13.64 -0.19 -4.59
N GLY A 175 14.78 -0.86 -4.81
CA GLY A 175 15.39 -0.95 -6.14
C GLY A 175 16.00 0.40 -6.57
N ASN A 176 16.04 0.63 -7.88
CA ASN A 176 16.45 1.94 -8.40
C ASN A 176 15.26 2.90 -8.40
N PHE A 177 15.50 4.12 -8.01
CA PHE A 177 14.53 5.22 -8.11
C PHE A 177 15.24 6.51 -8.54
N LYS A 178 14.51 7.45 -9.13
CA LYS A 178 15.11 8.70 -9.63
C LYS A 178 15.40 9.69 -8.50
N PHE A 179 14.41 9.93 -7.65
CA PHE A 179 14.52 10.78 -6.46
C PHE A 179 13.40 10.42 -5.49
N GLY A 180 13.54 10.83 -4.24
CA GLY A 180 12.52 10.78 -3.21
C GLY A 180 12.13 12.16 -2.73
N LEU A 181 10.94 12.27 -2.16
CA LEU A 181 10.36 13.50 -1.62
C LEU A 181 9.83 13.25 -0.22
N ASN A 182 10.23 14.07 0.73
CA ASN A 182 9.56 14.15 2.02
C ASN A 182 8.21 14.84 1.84
N TYR A 183 7.20 14.43 2.60
CA TYR A 183 5.88 15.03 2.54
C TYR A 183 5.95 16.56 2.72
N PRO A 184 5.21 17.35 1.92
CA PRO A 184 5.33 18.82 1.94
C PRO A 184 4.49 19.49 3.04
N GLY A 185 4.05 18.75 4.04
CA GLY A 185 3.27 19.22 5.18
C GLY A 185 3.48 18.36 6.41
N LEU A 186 2.63 18.52 7.40
CA LEU A 186 2.60 17.69 8.61
C LEU A 186 1.48 16.66 8.51
N VAL A 187 1.83 15.37 8.54
CA VAL A 187 0.82 14.29 8.65
C VAL A 187 0.19 14.34 10.03
N LEU A 188 1.02 14.31 11.07
CA LEU A 188 0.61 14.56 12.44
C LEU A 188 1.59 15.54 13.12
N LYS A 189 1.04 16.53 13.80
CA LYS A 189 1.84 17.46 14.60
C LYS A 189 2.67 16.70 15.64
N ASP A 190 3.93 17.12 15.80
CA ASP A 190 4.90 16.54 16.74
C ASP A 190 5.30 15.06 16.47
N LYS A 191 4.95 14.52 15.29
CA LYS A 191 5.31 13.15 14.88
C LYS A 191 6.00 13.08 13.52
N THR A 192 6.43 14.22 13.00
CA THR A 192 7.12 14.34 11.71
C THR A 192 8.56 13.83 11.83
N LEU A 193 8.97 12.98 10.92
CA LEU A 193 10.31 12.39 10.87
C LEU A 193 11.21 13.12 9.87
N GLY A 194 10.74 13.36 8.66
CA GLY A 194 11.51 13.99 7.58
C GLY A 194 11.38 15.50 7.54
N ALA A 195 12.40 16.20 7.03
CA ALA A 195 12.31 17.63 6.76
C ALA A 195 11.29 17.92 5.65
N ILE A 196 10.36 18.84 5.92
CA ILE A 196 9.18 19.09 5.08
C ILE A 196 9.59 19.46 3.65
N GLY A 197 9.03 18.75 2.65
CA GLY A 197 9.15 19.01 1.23
C GLY A 197 10.56 18.86 0.65
N ARG A 198 11.49 18.23 1.36
CA ARG A 198 12.86 18.03 0.88
C ARG A 198 12.98 16.87 -0.07
N GLU A 199 13.88 17.01 -1.05
CA GLU A 199 14.27 15.93 -1.96
C GLU A 199 15.44 15.13 -1.40
N PHE A 200 15.48 13.82 -1.76
CA PHE A 200 16.59 12.94 -1.48
C PHE A 200 16.84 11.94 -2.61
N THR A 201 18.03 11.39 -2.69
CA THR A 201 18.43 10.41 -3.72
C THR A 201 18.85 9.07 -3.14
N SER A 202 18.85 8.94 -1.81
CA SER A 202 19.18 7.70 -1.10
C SER A 202 18.38 7.62 0.19
N LEU A 203 17.87 6.42 0.55
CA LEU A 203 17.11 6.21 1.78
C LEU A 203 17.96 6.30 3.03
N ASP A 204 19.29 6.09 2.93
CA ASP A 204 20.22 6.14 4.08
C ASP A 204 20.71 7.55 4.42
N LYS A 205 20.30 8.56 3.66
CA LYS A 205 20.75 9.96 3.81
C LYS A 205 19.61 10.95 3.60
N VAL A 206 18.53 10.76 4.34
CA VAL A 206 17.38 11.67 4.29
C VAL A 206 17.52 12.74 5.36
N GLU A 207 17.23 14.00 5.03
CA GLU A 207 17.20 15.09 6.00
C GLU A 207 16.00 14.91 6.94
N GLY A 208 16.28 14.85 8.24
CA GLY A 208 15.26 14.76 9.29
C GLY A 208 14.68 16.13 9.64
N PHE A 209 13.51 16.12 10.26
CA PHE A 209 12.81 17.34 10.70
C PHE A 209 13.62 18.16 11.71
N ASP A 210 14.44 17.51 12.51
CA ASP A 210 15.35 18.10 13.50
C ASP A 210 16.73 18.49 12.92
N GLY A 211 16.93 18.33 11.60
CA GLY A 211 18.19 18.60 10.89
C GLY A 211 19.21 17.46 10.94
N ASN A 212 18.91 16.36 11.61
CA ASN A 212 19.76 15.17 11.59
C ASN A 212 19.59 14.39 10.30
N THR A 213 20.51 13.47 10.00
CA THR A 213 20.36 12.50 8.91
C THR A 213 19.66 11.25 9.41
N ILE A 214 18.65 10.78 8.68
CA ILE A 214 17.90 9.57 8.97
C ILE A 214 18.10 8.51 7.87
N ASP A 215 18.09 7.24 8.26
CA ASP A 215 18.09 6.09 7.36
C ASP A 215 16.66 5.49 7.27
N LEU A 216 15.91 5.88 6.24
CA LEU A 216 14.55 5.39 6.01
C LEU A 216 14.51 3.91 5.61
N SER A 217 15.66 3.31 5.28
CA SER A 217 15.68 1.90 4.87
C SER A 217 15.54 0.91 6.03
N GLN A 218 15.61 1.36 7.28
CA GLN A 218 15.68 0.51 8.48
C GLN A 218 14.63 0.87 9.56
N PRO A 219 13.32 0.81 9.26
CA PRO A 219 12.31 0.97 10.30
C PRO A 219 12.31 -0.24 11.28
N PRO A 220 11.73 -0.11 12.49
CA PRO A 220 11.12 1.11 13.04
C PRO A 220 12.18 2.12 13.49
N PHE A 221 11.78 3.39 13.54
CA PHE A 221 12.61 4.46 14.06
C PHE A 221 12.47 4.60 15.58
N ASP A 222 13.49 5.16 16.23
CA ASP A 222 13.42 5.46 17.66
C ASP A 222 12.47 6.64 17.91
N GLY A 223 11.30 6.35 18.43
CA GLY A 223 10.23 7.30 18.64
C GLY A 223 8.90 6.85 18.06
N ASN A 224 7.89 7.70 18.19
CA ASN A 224 6.55 7.48 17.66
C ASN A 224 6.30 8.49 16.54
N PHE A 225 6.63 8.09 15.32
CA PHE A 225 6.51 8.92 14.12
C PHE A 225 5.36 8.43 13.23
N GLU A 226 4.78 9.39 12.51
CA GLU A 226 3.85 9.15 11.41
C GLU A 226 4.16 10.16 10.30
N ASP A 227 4.69 9.64 9.19
CA ASP A 227 5.14 10.49 8.09
C ASP A 227 5.00 9.79 6.75
N LEU A 228 5.11 10.55 5.66
CA LEU A 228 4.98 10.09 4.29
C LEU A 228 6.23 10.46 3.48
N PHE A 229 6.73 9.49 2.75
CA PHE A 229 7.85 9.65 1.83
C PHE A 229 7.47 9.07 0.47
N GLN A 230 7.68 9.82 -0.58
CA GLN A 230 7.42 9.38 -1.94
C GLN A 230 8.73 9.06 -2.66
N LEU A 231 8.81 7.91 -3.30
CA LEU A 231 9.89 7.56 -4.21
C LEU A 231 9.38 7.64 -5.65
N CYS A 232 10.07 8.41 -6.48
CA CYS A 232 9.68 8.68 -7.85
C CYS A 232 10.55 7.91 -8.85
N GLY A 233 9.91 7.31 -9.85
CA GLY A 233 10.60 6.60 -10.93
C GLY A 233 11.27 5.31 -10.49
N ILE A 234 10.58 4.51 -9.66
CA ILE A 234 11.00 3.18 -9.26
C ILE A 234 10.96 2.24 -10.48
N ASP A 235 11.95 1.36 -10.61
CA ASP A 235 12.15 0.46 -11.76
C ASP A 235 11.29 -0.81 -11.76
N GLY A 236 10.24 -0.85 -10.95
CA GLY A 236 9.30 -1.99 -10.89
C GLY A 236 9.69 -3.07 -9.91
N ASN A 237 10.61 -2.80 -8.99
CA ASN A 237 11.04 -3.74 -7.96
C ASN A 237 11.20 -3.04 -6.62
N MET A 238 10.77 -3.71 -5.56
CA MET A 238 11.15 -3.38 -4.19
C MET A 238 11.18 -4.63 -3.32
N SER A 239 11.94 -4.57 -2.24
CA SER A 239 11.96 -5.67 -1.28
C SER A 239 12.02 -5.18 0.16
N LEU A 240 11.50 -6.03 1.05
CA LEU A 240 11.57 -5.89 2.48
C LEU A 240 12.19 -7.17 3.07
N GLU A 241 13.30 -7.04 3.78
CA GLU A 241 13.95 -8.13 4.49
C GLU A 241 13.60 -8.04 5.98
N ASN A 242 13.10 -9.14 6.55
CA ASN A 242 12.83 -9.27 7.98
C ASN A 242 13.85 -10.22 8.60
N PHE A 243 14.83 -9.67 9.32
CA PHE A 243 15.90 -10.42 9.96
C PHE A 243 15.47 -11.12 11.26
N GLU A 244 14.35 -10.71 11.86
CA GLU A 244 13.83 -11.38 13.05
C GLU A 244 13.15 -12.71 12.72
N GLU A 245 12.41 -12.75 11.62
CA GLU A 245 11.69 -13.94 11.16
C GLU A 245 12.41 -14.67 10.00
N ASN A 246 13.50 -14.08 9.51
CA ASN A 246 14.36 -14.64 8.46
C ASN A 246 13.61 -14.90 7.15
N TYR A 247 12.98 -13.86 6.61
CA TYR A 247 12.38 -13.89 5.27
C TYR A 247 12.65 -12.59 4.51
N LYS A 248 12.53 -12.67 3.19
CA LYS A 248 12.51 -11.53 2.28
C LYS A 248 11.23 -11.55 1.49
N PHE A 249 10.52 -10.43 1.48
CA PHE A 249 9.36 -10.20 0.65
C PHE A 249 9.76 -9.32 -0.54
N ASN A 250 9.40 -9.74 -1.76
CA ASN A 250 9.68 -8.96 -2.97
C ASN A 250 8.36 -8.54 -3.62
N PHE A 251 8.29 -7.29 -4.06
CA PHE A 251 7.33 -6.81 -5.03
C PHE A 251 7.99 -6.64 -6.38
N SER A 252 7.30 -7.07 -7.44
CA SER A 252 7.71 -6.80 -8.80
C SER A 252 6.48 -6.42 -9.61
N TRP A 253 6.59 -5.40 -10.42
CA TRP A 253 5.53 -4.94 -11.32
C TRP A 253 6.14 -4.41 -12.61
N ASN A 254 5.33 -4.28 -13.66
CA ASN A 254 5.76 -3.64 -14.89
C ASN A 254 5.66 -2.11 -14.71
N PRO A 255 6.77 -1.35 -14.73
CA PRO A 255 6.74 0.10 -14.50
C PRO A 255 6.15 0.91 -15.67
N ASN A 256 5.80 0.26 -16.78
CA ASN A 256 5.19 0.89 -17.97
C ASN A 256 3.67 0.69 -18.04
N HIS A 257 3.07 0.20 -16.98
CA HIS A 257 1.62 0.00 -16.87
C HIS A 257 1.09 0.66 -15.62
#